data_fc86644fb955cbbb684b9398a5a1b52d
#
_entry.id   fc86644fb955cbbb684b9398a5a1b52d
#
_cell.length_a   1.000
_cell.length_b   1.000
_cell.length_c   1.000
_cell.angle_alpha   90.00
_cell.angle_beta   90.00
_cell.angle_gamma   90.00
#
_symmetry.space_group_name_H-M   'P 1'
#
loop_
_entity.id
_entity.type
_entity.pdbx_description
1 polymer ?
#
loop_
_entity_poly.entity_id
_entity_poly.type
_entity_poly.pdbx_seq_one_letter_code
_entity_poly.pdbx_strand_id
1 'polypeptide(L)'
;MSASSIQSLPGFREFLPETCALRNYLFETWRAAARRYGFVEYEGPVLEPTELYRRKSGDEIVKQLFHFTDAGGREVAMRPETTPTLARMAAASHKGRRKPIKWFQIGSCFRYERQQKGRGREFYQFNCDILGEPSVAADADLIALSIDVMRGLGFREGDFVVRLSDRNVWPDFLAKAGVAAENLPAFLQIIDKMEREKPAVTAERLEALGTSREAVDAFIAGKGADWAPLQTLLADLTARGLSGFVSVDLGIVRGLAYYTGAVFEIFDIRKGMRAVAGGGRYDNLCQLIGGSDLPACGFAMGDMVIGDFLHETPHARAQYETWLAGYNKIDAFVVIADETRRADALATVQMLRGAGLATDYAYVPAGVGKQFQTAEALGARLAVTIGAEFPEVRLKDLAKRAEQALDISALAESAKSLLAQG
;
A
#
# COMPACT_ATOMS: atom_id res chain seq x y z
N MET A 1 11.35 -43.63 -3.81
CA MET A 1 10.36 -42.64 -3.36
C MET A 1 10.76 -41.31 -3.98
N SER A 2 9.96 -40.79 -4.92
CA SER A 2 10.16 -39.43 -5.46
C SER A 2 10.03 -38.46 -4.32
N ALA A 3 11.06 -37.68 -4.04
CA ALA A 3 10.97 -36.59 -3.06
C ALA A 3 9.86 -35.64 -3.51
N SER A 4 8.76 -35.60 -2.78
CA SER A 4 7.72 -34.61 -3.05
C SER A 4 8.35 -33.22 -2.85
N SER A 5 8.29 -32.37 -3.86
CA SER A 5 8.75 -30.99 -3.76
C SER A 5 7.98 -30.28 -2.63
N ILE A 6 8.68 -29.66 -1.71
CA ILE A 6 8.07 -28.82 -0.69
C ILE A 6 7.45 -27.61 -1.42
N GLN A 7 6.16 -27.39 -1.21
CA GLN A 7 5.42 -26.27 -1.80
C GLN A 7 5.09 -25.22 -0.73
N SER A 8 4.92 -23.98 -1.15
CA SER A 8 4.44 -22.92 -0.28
C SER A 8 3.04 -23.21 0.27
N LEU A 9 2.72 -22.65 1.43
CA LEU A 9 1.40 -22.84 2.03
C LEU A 9 0.31 -22.16 1.17
N PRO A 10 -0.89 -22.79 1.05
CA PRO A 10 -1.99 -22.19 0.29
C PRO A 10 -2.35 -20.78 0.78
N GLY A 11 -2.35 -19.81 -0.14
CA GLY A 11 -2.67 -18.41 0.16
C GLY A 11 -1.49 -17.54 0.56
N PHE A 12 -0.29 -18.13 0.62
CA PHE A 12 0.98 -17.41 0.75
C PHE A 12 1.62 -17.26 -0.63
N ARG A 13 2.17 -16.07 -0.89
CA ARG A 13 2.73 -15.73 -2.20
C ARG A 13 4.24 -15.77 -2.19
N GLU A 14 4.80 -16.31 -3.24
CA GLU A 14 6.22 -16.19 -3.54
C GLU A 14 6.41 -15.01 -4.51
N PHE A 15 7.40 -14.18 -4.23
CA PHE A 15 7.73 -13.02 -5.05
C PHE A 15 9.03 -13.28 -5.79
N LEU A 16 8.93 -13.84 -6.99
CA LEU A 16 10.05 -13.90 -7.91
C LEU A 16 10.43 -12.47 -8.38
N PRO A 17 11.61 -12.25 -8.97
CA PRO A 17 12.05 -10.90 -9.34
C PRO A 17 11.01 -10.08 -10.10
N GLU A 18 10.26 -10.68 -11.02
CA GLU A 18 9.25 -10.04 -11.85
C GLU A 18 8.03 -9.59 -11.03
N THR A 19 7.54 -10.46 -10.14
CA THR A 19 6.42 -10.15 -9.25
C THR A 19 6.84 -9.24 -8.11
N CYS A 20 8.11 -9.33 -7.69
CA CYS A 20 8.70 -8.42 -6.71
C CYS A 20 8.76 -6.98 -7.24
N ALA A 21 8.97 -6.81 -8.53
CA ALA A 21 9.00 -5.48 -9.18
C ALA A 21 7.69 -4.72 -8.98
N LEU A 22 6.52 -5.35 -9.24
CA LEU A 22 5.23 -4.71 -9.02
C LEU A 22 5.05 -4.29 -7.56
N ARG A 23 5.37 -5.19 -6.62
CA ARG A 23 5.29 -4.88 -5.18
C ARG A 23 6.17 -3.68 -4.82
N ASN A 24 7.39 -3.62 -5.33
CA ASN A 24 8.32 -2.53 -5.04
C ASN A 24 7.85 -1.21 -5.66
N TYR A 25 7.30 -1.22 -6.87
CA TYR A 25 6.66 -0.05 -7.47
C TYR A 25 5.54 0.53 -6.60
N LEU A 26 4.66 -0.34 -6.06
CA LEU A 26 3.63 0.08 -5.12
C LEU A 26 4.26 0.69 -3.86
N PHE A 27 5.25 0.03 -3.26
CA PHE A 27 5.88 0.48 -2.03
C PHE A 27 6.63 1.81 -2.19
N GLU A 28 7.32 2.00 -3.30
CA GLU A 28 7.99 3.27 -3.62
C GLU A 28 6.98 4.41 -3.77
N THR A 29 5.89 4.18 -4.49
CA THR A 29 4.82 5.17 -4.68
C THR A 29 4.15 5.51 -3.36
N TRP A 30 3.85 4.52 -2.52
CA TRP A 30 3.26 4.71 -1.19
C TRP A 30 4.16 5.53 -0.27
N ARG A 31 5.46 5.18 -0.19
CA ARG A 31 6.44 5.96 0.60
C ARG A 31 6.58 7.39 0.11
N ALA A 32 6.67 7.57 -1.21
CA ALA A 32 6.79 8.89 -1.79
C ALA A 32 5.56 9.76 -1.49
N ALA A 33 4.36 9.21 -1.60
CA ALA A 33 3.13 9.90 -1.24
C ALA A 33 3.09 10.27 0.26
N ALA A 34 3.30 9.29 1.15
CA ALA A 34 3.28 9.52 2.60
C ALA A 34 4.26 10.63 3.03
N ARG A 35 5.48 10.60 2.49
CA ARG A 35 6.50 11.62 2.80
C ARG A 35 6.08 13.03 2.36
N ARG A 36 5.41 13.20 1.22
CA ARG A 36 4.88 14.51 0.78
C ARG A 36 3.86 15.10 1.75
N TYR A 37 3.15 14.25 2.49
CA TYR A 37 2.18 14.65 3.53
C TYR A 37 2.79 14.75 4.93
N GLY A 38 4.12 14.60 5.06
CA GLY A 38 4.83 14.71 6.33
C GLY A 38 4.69 13.50 7.26
N PHE A 39 4.32 12.33 6.72
CA PHE A 39 4.26 11.10 7.49
C PHE A 39 5.65 10.49 7.68
N VAL A 40 5.87 9.89 8.84
CA VAL A 40 7.11 9.18 9.20
C VAL A 40 6.84 7.67 9.26
N GLU A 41 7.72 6.88 8.67
CA GLU A 41 7.61 5.42 8.65
C GLU A 41 7.86 4.84 10.05
N TYR A 42 7.00 3.91 10.47
CA TYR A 42 7.18 3.10 11.67
C TYR A 42 7.03 1.62 11.32
N GLU A 43 7.49 0.74 12.19
CA GLU A 43 7.27 -0.70 12.08
C GLU A 43 6.83 -1.25 13.43
N GLY A 44 5.79 -2.06 13.41
CA GLY A 44 5.33 -2.83 14.56
C GLY A 44 5.61 -4.32 14.37
N PRO A 45 5.65 -5.14 15.45
CA PRO A 45 5.90 -6.56 15.33
C PRO A 45 4.82 -7.27 14.50
N VAL A 46 5.24 -8.29 13.74
CA VAL A 46 4.32 -9.16 12.99
C VAL A 46 3.54 -10.08 13.95
N LEU A 47 4.16 -10.46 15.05
CA LEU A 47 3.59 -11.33 16.06
C LEU A 47 3.22 -10.52 17.31
N GLU A 48 1.94 -10.60 17.72
CA GLU A 48 1.40 -9.88 18.88
C GLU A 48 0.64 -10.82 19.81
N PRO A 49 0.42 -10.46 21.08
CA PRO A 49 -0.51 -11.21 21.93
C PRO A 49 -1.90 -11.26 21.31
N THR A 50 -2.53 -12.44 21.28
CA THR A 50 -3.88 -12.64 20.74
C THR A 50 -4.91 -11.72 21.41
N GLU A 51 -4.69 -11.41 22.68
CA GLU A 51 -5.51 -10.52 23.48
C GLU A 51 -5.65 -9.11 22.87
N LEU A 52 -4.63 -8.60 22.18
CA LEU A 52 -4.69 -7.32 21.49
C LEU A 52 -5.85 -7.26 20.49
N TYR A 53 -6.07 -8.33 19.76
CA TYR A 53 -7.13 -8.43 18.74
C TYR A 53 -8.49 -8.75 19.36
N ARG A 54 -8.54 -9.55 20.45
CA ARG A 54 -9.77 -9.82 21.20
C ARG A 54 -10.37 -8.55 21.78
N ARG A 55 -9.57 -7.70 22.40
CA ARG A 55 -10.03 -6.41 22.96
C ARG A 55 -10.69 -5.51 21.93
N LYS A 56 -10.18 -5.52 20.71
CA LYS A 56 -10.71 -4.69 19.62
C LYS A 56 -11.99 -5.25 19.02
N SER A 57 -12.06 -6.56 18.76
CA SER A 57 -13.03 -7.18 17.84
C SER A 57 -13.83 -8.32 18.46
N GLY A 58 -13.63 -8.61 19.75
CA GLY A 58 -14.27 -9.74 20.43
C GLY A 58 -13.68 -11.11 20.02
N ASP A 59 -14.26 -12.19 20.53
CA ASP A 59 -13.74 -13.54 20.31
C ASP A 59 -13.90 -14.07 18.87
N GLU A 60 -14.83 -13.52 18.09
CA GLU A 60 -15.04 -13.95 16.70
C GLU A 60 -13.83 -13.75 15.80
N ILE A 61 -12.99 -12.76 16.07
CA ILE A 61 -11.79 -12.48 15.31
C ILE A 61 -10.80 -13.64 15.34
N VAL A 62 -10.77 -14.42 16.44
CA VAL A 62 -9.82 -15.54 16.64
C VAL A 62 -9.94 -16.57 15.53
N LYS A 63 -11.14 -16.79 14.99
CA LYS A 63 -11.39 -17.70 13.87
C LYS A 63 -10.70 -17.27 12.56
N GLN A 64 -10.33 -16.00 12.46
CA GLN A 64 -9.68 -15.42 11.29
C GLN A 64 -8.17 -15.19 11.50
N LEU A 65 -7.63 -15.53 12.69
CA LEU A 65 -6.23 -15.35 13.01
C LEU A 65 -5.41 -16.60 12.71
N PHE A 66 -4.15 -16.40 12.30
CA PHE A 66 -3.11 -17.37 12.48
C PHE A 66 -2.59 -17.20 13.92
N HIS A 67 -3.01 -18.06 14.84
CA HIS A 67 -2.66 -17.99 16.25
C HIS A 67 -2.15 -19.35 16.77
N PHE A 68 -1.30 -19.29 17.79
CA PHE A 68 -0.72 -20.47 18.43
C PHE A 68 -0.20 -20.10 19.81
N THR A 69 0.12 -21.12 20.61
CA THR A 69 0.84 -20.94 21.87
C THR A 69 2.34 -21.03 21.60
N ASP A 70 3.10 -20.02 21.98
CA ASP A 70 4.56 -20.02 21.82
C ASP A 70 5.26 -20.91 22.86
N ALA A 71 6.57 -21.12 22.70
CA ALA A 71 7.35 -21.93 23.63
C ALA A 71 7.36 -21.41 25.09
N GLY A 72 7.02 -20.16 25.31
CA GLY A 72 6.87 -19.54 26.64
C GLY A 72 5.46 -19.66 27.23
N GLY A 73 4.52 -20.37 26.55
CA GLY A 73 3.15 -20.56 27.00
C GLY A 73 2.23 -19.36 26.73
N ARG A 74 2.62 -18.40 25.87
CA ARG A 74 1.82 -17.21 25.55
C ARG A 74 0.96 -17.46 24.32
N GLU A 75 -0.32 -17.07 24.35
CA GLU A 75 -1.16 -17.03 23.17
C GLU A 75 -0.78 -15.85 22.28
N VAL A 76 -0.30 -16.14 21.10
CA VAL A 76 0.17 -15.16 20.12
C VAL A 76 -0.53 -15.33 18.78
N ALA A 77 -0.62 -14.26 18.02
CA ALA A 77 -1.22 -14.26 16.69
C ALA A 77 -0.41 -13.41 15.72
N MET A 78 -0.34 -13.85 14.47
CA MET A 78 0.14 -13.01 13.37
C MET A 78 -0.86 -11.89 13.12
N ARG A 79 -0.38 -10.65 12.95
CA ARG A 79 -1.24 -9.46 12.78
C ARG A 79 -2.16 -9.58 11.56
N PRO A 80 -3.49 -9.49 11.72
CA PRO A 80 -4.45 -9.46 10.62
C PRO A 80 -4.58 -8.06 9.99
N GLU A 81 -4.09 -7.04 10.70
CA GLU A 81 -4.07 -5.62 10.39
C GLU A 81 -3.08 -4.89 11.32
N THR A 82 -2.72 -3.66 11.00
CA THR A 82 -1.68 -2.92 11.75
C THR A 82 -2.25 -1.96 12.79
N THR A 83 -3.48 -1.49 12.65
CA THR A 83 -4.07 -0.43 13.49
C THR A 83 -4.09 -0.77 15.00
N PRO A 84 -4.38 -1.99 15.47
CA PRO A 84 -4.28 -2.32 16.90
C PRO A 84 -2.86 -2.22 17.46
N THR A 85 -1.87 -2.67 16.68
CA THR A 85 -0.45 -2.53 17.04
C THR A 85 -0.05 -1.06 17.13
N LEU A 86 -0.47 -0.24 16.15
CA LEU A 86 -0.26 1.20 16.16
C LEU A 86 -0.86 1.84 17.41
N ALA A 87 -2.13 1.54 17.73
CA ALA A 87 -2.82 2.09 18.90
C ALA A 87 -2.07 1.77 20.20
N ARG A 88 -1.59 0.52 20.36
CA ARG A 88 -0.76 0.11 21.50
C ARG A 88 0.56 0.90 21.56
N MET A 89 1.27 1.03 20.46
CA MET A 89 2.54 1.75 20.38
C MET A 89 2.36 3.25 20.64
N ALA A 90 1.32 3.84 20.06
CA ALA A 90 0.99 5.26 20.24
C ALA A 90 0.61 5.54 21.69
N ALA A 91 -0.27 4.76 22.30
CA ALA A 91 -0.66 4.90 23.70
C ALA A 91 0.56 4.88 24.65
N ALA A 92 1.54 4.00 24.36
CA ALA A 92 2.75 3.90 25.17
C ALA A 92 3.75 5.06 24.97
N SER A 93 3.73 5.75 23.82
CA SER A 93 4.82 6.66 23.44
C SER A 93 4.39 8.11 23.12
N HIS A 94 3.08 8.42 23.09
CA HIS A 94 2.59 9.71 22.58
C HIS A 94 2.92 10.92 23.49
N LYS A 95 3.11 10.72 24.81
CA LYS A 95 3.27 11.82 25.78
C LYS A 95 4.48 12.72 25.50
N GLY A 96 5.54 12.14 24.92
CA GLY A 96 6.75 12.90 24.55
C GLY A 96 6.76 13.43 23.11
N ARG A 97 5.67 13.30 22.37
CA ARG A 97 5.63 13.63 20.93
C ARG A 97 4.76 14.85 20.65
N ARG A 98 5.22 15.70 19.72
CA ARG A 98 4.41 16.78 19.17
C ARG A 98 3.19 16.21 18.45
N LYS A 99 2.02 16.84 18.62
CA LYS A 99 0.78 16.51 17.91
C LYS A 99 0.59 17.45 16.71
N PRO A 100 -0.09 17.01 15.64
CA PRO A 100 -0.49 15.63 15.38
C PRO A 100 0.69 14.72 15.11
N ILE A 101 0.57 13.44 15.48
CA ILE A 101 1.52 12.38 15.10
C ILE A 101 1.03 11.81 13.78
N LYS A 102 1.85 11.89 12.73
CA LYS A 102 1.58 11.35 11.40
C LYS A 102 2.52 10.17 11.13
N TRP A 103 2.00 8.97 11.22
CA TRP A 103 2.78 7.76 11.02
C TRP A 103 2.22 6.91 9.89
N PHE A 104 3.12 6.24 9.14
CA PHE A 104 2.73 5.25 8.16
C PHE A 104 3.56 3.96 8.29
N GLN A 105 2.97 2.87 7.84
CA GLN A 105 3.62 1.55 7.78
C GLN A 105 3.27 0.85 6.48
N ILE A 106 4.24 0.15 5.90
CA ILE A 106 4.03 -0.83 4.82
C ILE A 106 4.44 -2.19 5.38
N GLY A 107 3.47 -3.08 5.60
CA GLY A 107 3.76 -4.35 6.26
C GLY A 107 2.84 -5.48 5.81
N SER A 108 3.34 -6.72 5.99
CA SER A 108 2.53 -7.92 5.76
C SER A 108 1.48 -8.09 6.84
N CYS A 109 0.29 -8.52 6.42
CA CYS A 109 -0.83 -8.90 7.27
C CYS A 109 -1.29 -10.32 6.92
N PHE A 110 -1.90 -11.00 7.89
CA PHE A 110 -2.21 -12.41 7.80
C PHE A 110 -3.63 -12.69 8.25
N ARG A 111 -4.46 -13.29 7.37
CA ARG A 111 -5.84 -13.67 7.70
C ARG A 111 -6.13 -15.09 7.26
N TYR A 112 -6.65 -15.89 8.16
CA TYR A 112 -7.09 -17.25 7.87
C TYR A 112 -8.46 -17.22 7.20
N GLU A 113 -8.49 -16.68 5.96
CA GLU A 113 -9.69 -16.55 5.15
C GLU A 113 -9.65 -17.51 3.96
N ARG A 114 -10.84 -17.79 3.40
CA ARG A 114 -10.95 -18.55 2.14
C ARG A 114 -10.38 -17.70 1.00
N GLN A 115 -9.51 -18.30 0.21
CA GLN A 115 -8.93 -17.64 -0.97
C GLN A 115 -10.01 -17.23 -1.97
N GLN A 116 -9.90 -16.01 -2.49
CA GLN A 116 -10.74 -15.43 -3.53
C GLN A 116 -9.90 -14.43 -4.33
N LYS A 117 -10.37 -14.02 -5.53
CA LYS A 117 -9.72 -12.95 -6.29
C LYS A 117 -9.58 -11.69 -5.40
N GLY A 118 -8.37 -11.14 -5.34
CA GLY A 118 -8.03 -10.00 -4.47
C GLY A 118 -7.95 -10.31 -2.96
N ARG A 119 -7.96 -11.60 -2.53
CA ARG A 119 -7.75 -12.03 -1.13
C ARG A 119 -6.79 -13.21 -1.04
N GLY A 120 -5.68 -12.99 -0.35
CA GLY A 120 -4.74 -14.01 0.10
C GLY A 120 -4.76 -14.15 1.61
N ARG A 121 -4.08 -15.18 2.10
CA ARG A 121 -3.84 -15.36 3.53
C ARG A 121 -2.69 -14.49 4.03
N GLU A 122 -1.78 -14.14 3.14
CA GLU A 122 -0.75 -13.12 3.32
C GLU A 122 -0.95 -12.03 2.27
N PHE A 123 -0.91 -10.77 2.71
CA PHE A 123 -1.02 -9.59 1.85
C PHE A 123 -0.29 -8.43 2.50
N TYR A 124 0.13 -7.46 1.69
CA TYR A 124 0.72 -6.23 2.20
C TYR A 124 -0.32 -5.14 2.33
N GLN A 125 -0.18 -4.34 3.39
CA GLN A 125 -0.97 -3.12 3.57
C GLN A 125 -0.07 -1.91 3.73
N PHE A 126 -0.48 -0.84 3.10
CA PHE A 126 -0.03 0.51 3.38
C PHE A 126 -1.05 1.16 4.31
N ASN A 127 -0.61 1.54 5.49
CA ASN A 127 -1.43 2.19 6.51
C ASN A 127 -0.87 3.58 6.78
N CYS A 128 -1.75 4.59 6.80
CA CYS A 128 -1.41 5.95 7.23
C CYS A 128 -2.38 6.40 8.30
N ASP A 129 -1.85 6.94 9.40
CA ASP A 129 -2.65 7.30 10.56
C ASP A 129 -2.20 8.66 11.12
N ILE A 130 -3.18 9.49 11.50
CA ILE A 130 -3.01 10.76 12.19
C ILE A 130 -3.58 10.60 13.60
N LEU A 131 -2.75 10.85 14.63
CA LEU A 131 -3.13 10.67 16.02
C LEU A 131 -2.98 12.00 16.79
N GLY A 132 -3.94 12.28 17.67
CA GLY A 132 -3.97 13.46 18.48
C GLY A 132 -4.50 14.71 17.78
N GLU A 133 -5.30 14.55 16.71
CA GLU A 133 -6.00 15.62 16.00
C GLU A 133 -7.49 15.29 15.84
N PRO A 134 -8.39 15.94 16.57
CA PRO A 134 -9.81 15.66 16.50
C PRO A 134 -10.54 16.37 15.35
N SER A 135 -9.92 17.35 14.69
CA SER A 135 -10.60 18.10 13.63
C SER A 135 -10.80 17.32 12.36
N VAL A 136 -11.85 17.66 11.62
CA VAL A 136 -12.21 17.11 10.30
C VAL A 136 -11.09 17.33 9.27
N ALA A 137 -10.21 18.33 9.47
CA ALA A 137 -9.07 18.58 8.59
C ALA A 137 -8.09 17.39 8.54
N ALA A 138 -7.98 16.60 9.61
CA ALA A 138 -7.17 15.38 9.60
C ALA A 138 -7.79 14.30 8.70
N ASP A 139 -9.12 14.17 8.71
CA ASP A 139 -9.83 13.25 7.81
C ASP A 139 -9.66 13.66 6.35
N ALA A 140 -9.77 14.97 6.06
CA ALA A 140 -9.54 15.53 4.73
C ALA A 140 -8.11 15.27 4.24
N ASP A 141 -7.11 15.43 5.11
CA ASP A 141 -5.70 15.20 4.77
C ASP A 141 -5.43 13.73 4.41
N LEU A 142 -6.04 12.78 5.13
CA LEU A 142 -5.94 11.35 4.83
C LEU A 142 -6.64 10.96 3.52
N ILE A 143 -7.82 11.53 3.26
CA ILE A 143 -8.53 11.30 2.00
C ILE A 143 -7.71 11.86 0.83
N ALA A 144 -7.18 13.07 0.97
CA ALA A 144 -6.33 13.70 -0.03
C ALA A 144 -5.06 12.85 -0.30
N LEU A 145 -4.40 12.37 0.76
CA LEU A 145 -3.26 11.45 0.63
C LEU A 145 -3.65 10.18 -0.13
N SER A 146 -4.79 9.57 0.19
CA SER A 146 -5.24 8.35 -0.48
C SER A 146 -5.51 8.56 -1.97
N ILE A 147 -6.08 9.71 -2.35
CA ILE A 147 -6.28 10.14 -3.76
C ILE A 147 -4.92 10.35 -4.44
N ASP A 148 -3.97 11.01 -3.78
CA ASP A 148 -2.64 11.27 -4.35
C ASP A 148 -1.79 10.01 -4.50
N VAL A 149 -2.02 9.00 -3.67
CA VAL A 149 -1.46 7.65 -3.89
C VAL A 149 -1.99 7.06 -5.20
N MET A 150 -3.30 7.09 -5.41
CA MET A 150 -3.91 6.59 -6.65
C MET A 150 -3.38 7.34 -7.87
N ARG A 151 -3.30 8.67 -7.80
CA ARG A 151 -2.74 9.51 -8.88
C ARG A 151 -1.25 9.18 -9.13
N GLY A 152 -0.47 8.95 -8.07
CA GLY A 152 0.93 8.53 -8.15
C GLY A 152 1.13 7.20 -8.87
N LEU A 153 0.16 6.30 -8.81
CA LEU A 153 0.13 5.04 -9.54
C LEU A 153 -0.40 5.18 -10.99
N GLY A 154 -0.73 6.41 -11.41
CA GLY A 154 -1.19 6.71 -12.76
C GLY A 154 -2.70 6.71 -12.95
N PHE A 155 -3.50 6.50 -11.91
CA PHE A 155 -4.96 6.59 -11.99
C PHE A 155 -5.42 8.06 -12.09
N ARG A 156 -6.56 8.27 -12.71
CA ARG A 156 -7.12 9.59 -13.03
C ARG A 156 -8.56 9.71 -12.53
N GLU A 157 -9.09 10.91 -12.57
CA GLU A 157 -10.52 11.15 -12.40
C GLU A 157 -11.32 10.31 -13.41
N GLY A 158 -12.38 9.66 -12.93
CA GLY A 158 -13.17 8.69 -13.73
C GLY A 158 -12.64 7.25 -13.73
N ASP A 159 -11.48 6.96 -13.12
CA ASP A 159 -11.04 5.58 -12.90
C ASP A 159 -11.54 5.05 -11.55
N PHE A 160 -11.54 5.88 -10.53
CA PHE A 160 -11.94 5.51 -9.17
C PHE A 160 -12.78 6.60 -8.50
N VAL A 161 -13.47 6.21 -7.44
CA VAL A 161 -14.26 7.11 -6.58
C VAL A 161 -13.99 6.84 -5.12
N VAL A 162 -13.87 7.88 -4.33
CA VAL A 162 -13.88 7.84 -2.86
C VAL A 162 -15.33 7.99 -2.42
N ARG A 163 -15.96 6.89 -1.96
CA ARG A 163 -17.27 6.95 -1.33
C ARG A 163 -17.08 7.37 0.12
N LEU A 164 -17.70 8.46 0.52
CA LEU A 164 -17.55 9.13 1.81
C LEU A 164 -18.84 9.12 2.60
N SER A 165 -18.75 8.80 3.88
CA SER A 165 -19.86 8.81 4.85
C SER A 165 -19.39 9.34 6.22
N ASP A 166 -20.35 9.54 7.12
CA ASP A 166 -20.09 9.76 8.53
C ASP A 166 -21.03 8.86 9.35
N ARG A 167 -20.48 8.03 10.22
CA ARG A 167 -21.27 7.09 11.04
C ARG A 167 -22.20 7.80 12.02
N ASN A 168 -21.88 9.03 12.40
CA ASN A 168 -22.66 9.82 13.35
C ASN A 168 -23.99 10.33 12.79
N VAL A 169 -24.25 10.21 11.48
CA VAL A 169 -25.58 10.48 10.91
C VAL A 169 -26.63 9.46 11.33
N TRP A 170 -26.21 8.23 11.64
CA TRP A 170 -27.12 7.12 11.89
C TRP A 170 -27.81 7.14 13.26
N PRO A 171 -27.17 7.53 14.38
CA PRO A 171 -27.86 7.77 15.66
C PRO A 171 -29.04 8.72 15.54
N ASP A 172 -28.87 9.84 14.80
CA ASP A 172 -29.92 10.82 14.57
C ASP A 172 -31.09 10.23 13.74
N PHE A 173 -30.73 9.44 12.70
CA PHE A 173 -31.75 8.72 11.92
C PHE A 173 -32.55 7.75 12.78
N LEU A 174 -31.90 6.92 13.61
CA LEU A 174 -32.56 5.95 14.49
C LEU A 174 -33.45 6.63 15.52
N ALA A 175 -32.97 7.73 16.12
CA ALA A 175 -33.77 8.50 17.06
C ALA A 175 -35.07 9.06 16.42
N LYS A 176 -34.98 9.59 15.20
CA LYS A 176 -36.13 10.06 14.42
C LYS A 176 -37.07 8.93 14.00
N ALA A 177 -36.53 7.73 13.74
CA ALA A 177 -37.32 6.55 13.41
C ALA A 177 -37.94 5.86 14.66
N GLY A 178 -37.62 6.33 15.88
CA GLY A 178 -38.11 5.68 17.13
C GLY A 178 -37.40 4.36 17.46
N VAL A 179 -36.27 4.09 16.87
CA VAL A 179 -35.44 2.89 17.11
C VAL A 179 -34.51 3.13 18.31
N ALA A 180 -34.47 2.18 19.24
CA ALA A 180 -33.66 2.28 20.45
C ALA A 180 -32.18 2.34 20.13
N ALA A 181 -31.43 3.21 20.82
CA ALA A 181 -30.02 3.48 20.57
C ALA A 181 -29.11 2.24 20.71
N GLU A 182 -29.51 1.28 21.56
CA GLU A 182 -28.82 -0.01 21.72
C GLU A 182 -28.81 -0.87 20.46
N ASN A 183 -29.71 -0.63 19.51
CA ASN A 183 -29.78 -1.32 18.23
C ASN A 183 -28.80 -0.78 17.18
N LEU A 184 -28.11 0.32 17.45
CA LEU A 184 -27.16 0.93 16.51
C LEU A 184 -26.11 -0.06 15.96
N PRO A 185 -25.44 -0.91 16.76
CA PRO A 185 -24.48 -1.86 16.23
C PRO A 185 -25.10 -2.88 15.26
N ALA A 186 -26.27 -3.42 15.59
CA ALA A 186 -27.01 -4.36 14.74
C ALA A 186 -27.48 -3.67 13.44
N PHE A 187 -28.01 -2.45 13.57
CA PHE A 187 -28.41 -1.64 12.43
C PHE A 187 -27.24 -1.37 11.45
N LEU A 188 -26.09 -0.92 11.95
CA LEU A 188 -24.90 -0.66 11.12
C LEU A 188 -24.41 -1.93 10.41
N GLN A 189 -24.53 -3.11 11.03
CA GLN A 189 -24.23 -4.39 10.36
C GLN A 189 -25.19 -4.70 9.20
N ILE A 190 -26.44 -4.28 9.29
CA ILE A 190 -27.41 -4.42 8.20
C ILE A 190 -27.00 -3.49 7.05
N ILE A 191 -26.71 -2.22 7.35
CA ILE A 191 -26.29 -1.24 6.35
C ILE A 191 -25.02 -1.70 5.63
N ASP A 192 -23.98 -2.18 6.35
CA ASP A 192 -22.72 -2.69 5.75
C ASP A 192 -22.95 -3.83 4.74
N LYS A 193 -24.00 -4.62 4.92
CA LYS A 193 -24.32 -5.75 4.04
C LYS A 193 -25.36 -5.44 2.97
N MET A 194 -26.03 -4.31 3.07
CA MET A 194 -27.23 -3.97 2.31
C MET A 194 -27.04 -4.05 0.79
N GLU A 195 -25.87 -3.64 0.26
CA GLU A 195 -25.56 -3.73 -1.17
C GLU A 195 -25.33 -5.19 -1.67
N ARG A 196 -25.01 -6.11 -0.76
CA ARG A 196 -24.62 -7.50 -1.08
C ARG A 196 -25.69 -8.53 -0.74
N GLU A 197 -26.64 -8.17 0.12
CA GLU A 197 -27.76 -9.03 0.54
C GLU A 197 -28.97 -8.85 -0.39
N LYS A 198 -29.84 -9.86 -0.42
CA LYS A 198 -31.11 -9.76 -1.14
C LYS A 198 -31.98 -8.69 -0.48
N PRO A 199 -32.64 -7.79 -1.26
CA PRO A 199 -33.44 -6.70 -0.72
C PRO A 199 -34.49 -7.13 0.32
N ALA A 200 -35.14 -8.28 0.11
CA ALA A 200 -36.15 -8.81 1.04
C ALA A 200 -35.58 -9.18 2.43
N VAL A 201 -34.34 -9.74 2.45
CA VAL A 201 -33.68 -10.09 3.72
C VAL A 201 -33.28 -8.83 4.49
N THR A 202 -32.81 -7.82 3.79
CA THR A 202 -32.47 -6.52 4.40
C THR A 202 -33.75 -5.85 4.96
N ALA A 203 -34.84 -5.86 4.19
CA ALA A 203 -36.12 -5.28 4.62
C ALA A 203 -36.65 -5.96 5.92
N GLU A 204 -36.70 -7.29 5.93
CA GLU A 204 -37.12 -8.06 7.12
C GLU A 204 -36.28 -7.72 8.37
N ARG A 205 -34.95 -7.61 8.20
CA ARG A 205 -34.05 -7.29 9.31
C ARG A 205 -34.20 -5.84 9.81
N LEU A 206 -34.51 -4.89 8.93
CA LEU A 206 -34.76 -3.50 9.29
C LEU A 206 -36.12 -3.36 10.00
N GLU A 207 -37.15 -4.05 9.52
CA GLU A 207 -38.46 -4.10 10.15
C GLU A 207 -38.39 -4.67 11.58
N ALA A 208 -37.57 -5.71 11.78
CA ALA A 208 -37.33 -6.28 13.11
C ALA A 208 -36.70 -5.29 14.10
N LEU A 209 -36.01 -4.26 13.59
CA LEU A 209 -35.42 -3.16 14.38
C LEU A 209 -36.36 -1.95 14.52
N GLY A 210 -37.52 -1.96 13.87
CA GLY A 210 -38.52 -0.88 13.94
C GLY A 210 -38.36 0.23 12.90
N THR A 211 -37.66 -0.05 11.78
CA THR A 211 -37.53 0.88 10.63
C THR A 211 -37.79 0.14 9.33
N SER A 212 -37.90 0.87 8.19
CA SER A 212 -38.13 0.25 6.89
C SER A 212 -36.94 0.47 5.92
N ARG A 213 -36.89 -0.37 4.91
CA ARG A 213 -35.90 -0.23 3.82
C ARG A 213 -36.08 1.08 3.07
N GLU A 214 -37.33 1.48 2.81
CA GLU A 214 -37.64 2.71 2.10
C GLU A 214 -37.21 3.96 2.88
N ALA A 215 -37.36 3.96 4.21
CA ALA A 215 -36.88 5.05 5.07
C ALA A 215 -35.36 5.18 5.04
N VAL A 216 -34.64 4.04 5.06
CA VAL A 216 -33.20 4.01 4.97
C VAL A 216 -32.72 4.48 3.58
N ASP A 217 -33.33 3.99 2.50
CA ASP A 217 -32.97 4.38 1.14
C ASP A 217 -33.21 5.89 0.90
N ALA A 218 -34.34 6.43 1.41
CA ALA A 218 -34.62 7.87 1.35
C ALA A 218 -33.59 8.70 2.13
N PHE A 219 -33.17 8.23 3.31
CA PHE A 219 -32.14 8.90 4.08
C PHE A 219 -30.78 8.90 3.38
N ILE A 220 -30.37 7.76 2.81
CA ILE A 220 -29.13 7.66 2.02
C ILE A 220 -29.18 8.60 0.82
N ALA A 221 -30.34 8.70 0.12
CA ALA A 221 -30.53 9.58 -1.02
C ALA A 221 -30.36 11.06 -0.66
N GLY A 222 -30.59 11.46 0.59
CA GLY A 222 -30.35 12.81 1.11
C GLY A 222 -28.87 13.18 1.22
N LYS A 223 -27.97 12.21 1.10
CA LYS A 223 -26.51 12.40 1.07
C LYS A 223 -25.94 13.22 2.22
N GLY A 224 -26.60 13.24 3.38
CA GLY A 224 -26.13 13.99 4.56
C GLY A 224 -26.05 15.52 4.31
N ALA A 225 -26.93 16.08 3.48
CA ALA A 225 -26.92 17.50 3.14
C ALA A 225 -26.96 18.42 4.37
N ASP A 226 -27.65 18.00 5.43
CA ASP A 226 -27.78 18.75 6.68
C ASP A 226 -26.74 18.36 7.75
N TRP A 227 -25.77 17.48 7.42
CA TRP A 227 -24.76 17.03 8.38
C TRP A 227 -23.51 17.91 8.29
N ALA A 228 -23.38 18.88 9.19
CA ALA A 228 -22.33 19.89 9.16
C ALA A 228 -20.88 19.34 9.11
N PRO A 229 -20.49 18.28 9.86
CA PRO A 229 -19.15 17.71 9.76
C PRO A 229 -18.82 17.20 8.35
N LEU A 230 -19.77 16.54 7.68
CA LEU A 230 -19.59 16.06 6.32
C LEU A 230 -19.49 17.21 5.31
N GLN A 231 -20.29 18.26 5.48
CA GLN A 231 -20.22 19.45 4.62
C GLN A 231 -18.88 20.18 4.79
N THR A 232 -18.34 20.27 6.01
CA THR A 232 -17.02 20.83 6.28
C THR A 232 -15.92 20.01 5.58
N LEU A 233 -16.01 18.69 5.65
CA LEU A 233 -15.06 17.79 5.00
C LEU A 233 -15.10 17.92 3.47
N LEU A 234 -16.30 18.02 2.89
CA LEU A 234 -16.48 18.23 1.45
C LEU A 234 -15.95 19.60 0.99
N ALA A 235 -16.14 20.64 1.80
CA ALA A 235 -15.61 21.98 1.51
C ALA A 235 -14.08 21.99 1.51
N ASP A 236 -13.44 21.31 2.48
CA ASP A 236 -11.98 21.17 2.53
C ASP A 236 -11.45 20.43 1.29
N LEU A 237 -12.06 19.29 0.93
CA LEU A 237 -11.67 18.54 -0.26
C LEU A 237 -11.91 19.34 -1.56
N THR A 238 -12.96 20.16 -1.61
CA THR A 238 -13.22 21.06 -2.74
C THR A 238 -12.15 22.14 -2.84
N ALA A 239 -11.76 22.74 -1.72
CA ALA A 239 -10.68 23.73 -1.68
C ALA A 239 -9.34 23.17 -2.15
N ARG A 240 -9.11 21.86 -1.96
CA ARG A 240 -7.94 21.12 -2.48
C ARG A 240 -8.06 20.74 -3.96
N GLY A 241 -9.19 21.00 -4.63
CA GLY A 241 -9.44 20.60 -6.02
C GLY A 241 -9.70 19.10 -6.19
N LEU A 242 -10.19 18.41 -5.15
CA LEU A 242 -10.37 16.95 -5.12
C LEU A 242 -11.84 16.51 -5.20
N SER A 243 -12.78 17.43 -5.37
CA SER A 243 -14.23 17.13 -5.42
C SER A 243 -14.62 16.14 -6.51
N GLY A 244 -13.92 16.12 -7.65
CA GLY A 244 -14.18 15.20 -8.75
C GLY A 244 -13.89 13.72 -8.42
N PHE A 245 -13.13 13.45 -7.35
CA PHE A 245 -12.83 12.11 -6.90
C PHE A 245 -13.78 11.59 -5.80
N VAL A 246 -14.66 12.44 -5.24
CA VAL A 246 -15.41 12.13 -4.03
C VAL A 246 -16.91 12.07 -4.30
N SER A 247 -17.59 11.09 -3.74
CA SER A 247 -19.04 10.96 -3.74
C SER A 247 -19.54 10.61 -2.34
N VAL A 248 -20.55 11.33 -1.85
CA VAL A 248 -21.20 11.00 -0.60
C VAL A 248 -22.06 9.76 -0.79
N ASP A 249 -21.88 8.79 0.09
CA ASP A 249 -22.63 7.55 0.14
C ASP A 249 -22.78 7.09 1.60
N LEU A 250 -23.92 7.41 2.22
CA LEU A 250 -24.19 7.07 3.62
C LEU A 250 -24.31 5.56 3.86
N GLY A 251 -24.44 4.74 2.80
CA GLY A 251 -24.39 3.28 2.90
C GLY A 251 -23.01 2.74 3.29
N ILE A 252 -21.96 3.55 3.16
CA ILE A 252 -20.62 3.17 3.62
C ILE A 252 -20.51 3.38 5.12
N VAL A 253 -20.57 2.31 5.90
CA VAL A 253 -20.43 2.35 7.37
C VAL A 253 -19.22 1.59 7.87
N ARG A 254 -18.59 0.78 6.99
CA ARG A 254 -17.48 -0.12 7.29
C ARG A 254 -17.75 -1.09 8.44
N GLY A 255 -17.50 -2.38 8.25
CA GLY A 255 -17.78 -3.44 9.22
C GLY A 255 -16.91 -3.43 10.50
N LEU A 256 -16.00 -2.47 10.66
CA LEU A 256 -15.14 -2.37 11.84
C LEU A 256 -15.83 -1.54 12.93
N ALA A 257 -16.10 -2.15 14.08
CA ALA A 257 -16.88 -1.55 15.17
C ALA A 257 -16.24 -0.30 15.80
N TYR A 258 -14.94 -0.11 15.64
CA TYR A 258 -14.19 0.96 16.30
C TYR A 258 -14.28 2.34 15.61
N TYR A 259 -14.85 2.46 14.41
CA TYR A 259 -15.01 3.77 13.77
C TYR A 259 -16.04 4.63 14.49
N THR A 260 -15.71 5.93 14.66
CA THR A 260 -16.47 6.89 15.47
C THR A 260 -16.91 8.15 14.73
N GLY A 261 -16.66 8.28 13.43
CA GLY A 261 -16.95 9.49 12.67
C GLY A 261 -16.92 9.25 11.17
N ALA A 262 -16.24 10.14 10.44
CA ALA A 262 -16.07 10.01 9.00
C ALA A 262 -15.46 8.67 8.63
N VAL A 263 -16.00 8.04 7.58
CA VAL A 263 -15.50 6.80 6.99
C VAL A 263 -15.51 6.91 5.48
N PHE A 264 -14.57 6.26 4.83
CA PHE A 264 -14.49 6.27 3.38
C PHE A 264 -13.95 4.96 2.81
N GLU A 265 -14.27 4.71 1.56
CA GLU A 265 -13.73 3.60 0.77
C GLU A 265 -13.45 4.05 -0.66
N ILE A 266 -12.36 3.53 -1.24
CA ILE A 266 -11.99 3.77 -2.64
C ILE A 266 -12.41 2.58 -3.48
N PHE A 267 -13.19 2.84 -4.53
CA PHE A 267 -13.65 1.83 -5.48
C PHE A 267 -13.25 2.15 -6.92
N ASP A 268 -13.00 1.12 -7.71
CA ASP A 268 -12.99 1.19 -9.17
C ASP A 268 -14.41 1.49 -9.68
N ILE A 269 -14.56 2.56 -10.47
CA ILE A 269 -15.88 2.97 -11.00
C ILE A 269 -16.39 1.96 -12.05
N ARG A 270 -15.51 1.32 -12.81
CA ARG A 270 -15.87 0.56 -14.01
C ARG A 270 -16.29 -0.88 -13.76
N LYS A 271 -15.82 -1.51 -12.70
CA LYS A 271 -15.81 -2.97 -12.58
C LYS A 271 -16.46 -3.54 -11.33
N GLY A 272 -16.96 -2.70 -10.42
CA GLY A 272 -17.59 -3.18 -9.18
C GLY A 272 -16.66 -4.05 -8.34
N MET A 273 -15.34 -3.79 -8.41
CA MET A 273 -14.36 -4.51 -7.59
C MET A 273 -14.54 -4.20 -6.12
N ARG A 274 -13.89 -4.96 -5.27
CA ARG A 274 -13.80 -4.66 -3.84
C ARG A 274 -13.11 -3.33 -3.63
N ALA A 275 -13.36 -2.71 -2.47
CA ALA A 275 -12.64 -1.52 -2.07
C ALA A 275 -11.13 -1.73 -2.18
N VAL A 276 -10.46 -0.82 -2.90
CA VAL A 276 -9.00 -0.77 -3.06
C VAL A 276 -8.35 -0.33 -1.75
N ALA A 277 -8.99 0.63 -1.09
CA ALA A 277 -8.57 1.17 0.19
C ALA A 277 -9.78 1.58 1.01
N GLY A 278 -9.58 1.76 2.30
CA GLY A 278 -10.61 2.32 3.13
C GLY A 278 -10.11 2.74 4.50
N GLY A 279 -10.76 3.73 5.07
CA GLY A 279 -10.37 4.36 6.31
C GLY A 279 -11.51 5.04 7.03
N GLY A 280 -11.14 5.76 8.07
CA GLY A 280 -12.04 6.59 8.85
C GLY A 280 -11.48 6.97 10.20
N ARG A 281 -12.31 7.66 10.99
CA ARG A 281 -11.99 8.13 12.34
C ARG A 281 -12.28 7.05 13.39
N TYR A 282 -11.37 6.91 14.36
CA TYR A 282 -11.45 5.90 15.41
C TYR A 282 -10.91 6.42 16.75
N ASP A 283 -11.54 7.46 17.29
CA ASP A 283 -11.05 8.23 18.45
C ASP A 283 -10.90 7.41 19.72
N ASN A 284 -11.68 6.35 19.90
CA ASN A 284 -11.71 5.56 21.13
C ASN A 284 -10.71 4.38 21.16
N LEU A 285 -10.05 4.07 20.03
CA LEU A 285 -9.24 2.85 19.93
C LEU A 285 -8.00 2.88 20.81
N CYS A 286 -7.30 4.01 20.87
CA CYS A 286 -6.12 4.17 21.73
C CYS A 286 -6.49 4.05 23.21
N GLN A 287 -7.64 4.56 23.63
CA GLN A 287 -8.17 4.39 24.98
C GLN A 287 -8.51 2.92 25.28
N LEU A 288 -9.18 2.25 24.36
CA LEU A 288 -9.58 0.83 24.50
C LEU A 288 -8.37 -0.11 24.64
N ILE A 289 -7.33 0.11 23.87
CA ILE A 289 -6.17 -0.77 23.81
C ILE A 289 -5.11 -0.39 24.85
N GLY A 290 -4.81 0.89 24.98
CA GLY A 290 -3.67 1.37 25.77
C GLY A 290 -3.99 2.36 26.87
N GLY A 291 -5.27 2.66 27.13
CA GLY A 291 -5.70 3.54 28.21
C GLY A 291 -5.37 5.03 27.99
N SER A 292 -5.08 5.44 26.75
CA SER A 292 -4.75 6.83 26.42
C SER A 292 -5.84 7.47 25.57
N ASP A 293 -6.40 8.59 26.03
CA ASP A 293 -7.30 9.40 25.23
C ASP A 293 -6.50 10.12 24.13
N LEU A 294 -6.59 9.55 22.92
CA LEU A 294 -5.84 10.02 21.76
C LEU A 294 -6.70 9.83 20.51
N PRO A 295 -7.43 10.87 20.08
CA PRO A 295 -8.25 10.80 18.88
C PRO A 295 -7.39 10.46 17.68
N ALA A 296 -7.94 9.64 16.78
CA ALA A 296 -7.20 9.16 15.65
C ALA A 296 -8.08 8.92 14.43
N CYS A 297 -7.48 9.06 13.26
CA CYS A 297 -8.05 8.66 11.98
C CYS A 297 -6.96 8.03 11.11
N GLY A 298 -7.33 7.15 10.19
CA GLY A 298 -6.37 6.45 9.34
C GLY A 298 -7.04 5.69 8.20
N PHE A 299 -6.22 5.23 7.26
CA PHE A 299 -6.68 4.34 6.20
C PHE A 299 -5.68 3.22 5.92
N ALA A 300 -6.18 2.16 5.33
CA ALA A 300 -5.38 1.05 4.83
C ALA A 300 -5.66 0.80 3.35
N MET A 301 -4.60 0.53 2.57
CA MET A 301 -4.65 0.15 1.16
C MET A 301 -3.94 -1.19 0.98
N GLY A 302 -4.60 -2.16 0.34
CA GLY A 302 -4.04 -3.50 0.12
C GLY A 302 -3.34 -3.62 -1.23
N ASP A 303 -2.24 -4.37 -1.28
CA ASP A 303 -1.44 -4.56 -2.50
C ASP A 303 -2.14 -5.39 -3.57
N MET A 304 -3.00 -6.33 -3.19
CA MET A 304 -3.61 -7.27 -4.13
C MET A 304 -4.62 -6.60 -5.06
N VAL A 305 -5.61 -5.90 -4.49
CA VAL A 305 -6.68 -5.26 -5.27
C VAL A 305 -6.13 -4.13 -6.13
N ILE A 306 -5.21 -3.32 -5.57
CA ILE A 306 -4.62 -2.21 -6.33
C ILE A 306 -3.70 -2.71 -7.46
N GLY A 307 -3.00 -3.84 -7.25
CA GLY A 307 -2.20 -4.48 -8.30
C GLY A 307 -3.06 -4.96 -9.47
N ASP A 308 -4.18 -5.64 -9.17
CA ASP A 308 -5.15 -6.04 -10.19
C ASP A 308 -5.70 -4.81 -10.95
N PHE A 309 -6.09 -3.76 -10.21
CA PHE A 309 -6.64 -2.54 -10.79
C PHE A 309 -5.64 -1.81 -11.69
N LEU A 310 -4.36 -1.76 -11.29
CA LEU A 310 -3.29 -1.19 -12.09
C LEU A 310 -3.12 -1.92 -13.43
N HIS A 311 -3.08 -3.25 -13.42
CA HIS A 311 -2.96 -4.03 -14.65
C HIS A 311 -4.16 -3.89 -15.60
N GLU A 312 -5.34 -3.66 -15.05
CA GLU A 312 -6.58 -3.53 -15.81
C GLU A 312 -6.84 -2.10 -16.34
N THR A 313 -6.06 -1.10 -15.88
CA THR A 313 -6.18 0.30 -16.30
C THR A 313 -5.04 0.68 -17.25
N PRO A 314 -5.29 0.85 -18.57
CA PRO A 314 -4.23 0.92 -19.57
C PRO A 314 -3.17 2.00 -19.34
N HIS A 315 -3.56 3.21 -18.97
CA HIS A 315 -2.63 4.31 -18.74
C HIS A 315 -1.83 4.17 -17.43
N ALA A 316 -2.41 3.60 -16.37
CA ALA A 316 -1.70 3.27 -15.14
C ALA A 316 -0.69 2.14 -15.38
N ARG A 317 -1.10 1.09 -16.13
CA ARG A 317 -0.21 0.03 -16.57
C ARG A 317 0.96 0.54 -17.40
N ALA A 318 0.72 1.44 -18.36
CA ALA A 318 1.79 2.04 -19.17
C ALA A 318 2.79 2.82 -18.32
N GLN A 319 2.35 3.53 -17.28
CA GLN A 319 3.24 4.19 -16.34
C GLN A 319 4.12 3.17 -15.57
N TYR A 320 3.52 2.08 -15.08
CA TYR A 320 4.25 0.99 -14.45
C TYR A 320 5.26 0.34 -15.41
N GLU A 321 4.89 0.06 -16.65
CA GLU A 321 5.77 -0.51 -17.67
C GLU A 321 6.95 0.41 -17.97
N THR A 322 6.74 1.72 -17.97
CA THR A 322 7.82 2.71 -18.11
C THR A 322 8.80 2.65 -16.93
N TRP A 323 8.29 2.58 -15.69
CA TRP A 323 9.13 2.41 -14.52
C TRP A 323 9.87 1.06 -14.54
N LEU A 324 9.18 -0.03 -14.89
CA LEU A 324 9.75 -1.38 -15.00
C LEU A 324 10.88 -1.45 -16.02
N ALA A 325 10.78 -0.68 -17.10
CA ALA A 325 11.81 -0.63 -18.12
C ALA A 325 13.16 -0.16 -17.60
N GLY A 326 13.22 0.61 -16.51
CA GLY A 326 14.46 0.99 -15.80
C GLY A 326 14.78 0.14 -14.57
N TYR A 327 13.83 -0.65 -14.10
CA TYR A 327 13.97 -1.41 -12.85
C TYR A 327 14.93 -2.60 -13.01
N ASN A 328 15.81 -2.81 -12.04
CA ASN A 328 16.80 -3.91 -12.01
C ASN A 328 17.76 -3.97 -13.21
N LYS A 329 17.91 -2.90 -14.00
CA LYS A 329 18.96 -2.81 -15.02
C LYS A 329 20.29 -2.48 -14.39
N ILE A 330 21.35 -2.95 -15.02
CA ILE A 330 22.71 -2.56 -14.66
C ILE A 330 23.14 -1.33 -15.47
N ASP A 331 23.94 -0.47 -14.86
CA ASP A 331 24.46 0.72 -15.52
C ASP A 331 25.57 0.37 -16.52
N ALA A 332 26.46 -0.54 -16.13
CA ALA A 332 27.63 -0.91 -16.92
C ALA A 332 27.92 -2.42 -16.86
N PHE A 333 28.42 -2.97 -17.95
CA PHE A 333 29.00 -4.31 -18.02
C PHE A 333 30.47 -4.21 -18.44
N VAL A 334 31.39 -4.79 -17.64
CA VAL A 334 32.78 -4.82 -17.96
C VAL A 334 33.09 -6.05 -18.81
N VAL A 335 33.49 -5.80 -20.07
CA VAL A 335 33.88 -6.82 -21.06
C VAL A 335 35.36 -7.06 -20.96
N ILE A 336 35.76 -8.27 -20.63
CA ILE A 336 37.19 -8.67 -20.54
C ILE A 336 37.60 -9.21 -21.91
N ALA A 337 38.27 -8.39 -22.70
CA ALA A 337 38.74 -8.76 -24.04
C ALA A 337 40.06 -9.52 -24.01
N ASP A 338 40.88 -9.28 -22.99
CA ASP A 338 42.14 -9.97 -22.74
C ASP A 338 42.14 -10.55 -21.32
N GLU A 339 42.11 -11.87 -21.18
CA GLU A 339 42.09 -12.55 -19.89
C GLU A 339 43.34 -12.34 -19.04
N THR A 340 44.45 -11.94 -19.63
CA THR A 340 45.65 -11.53 -18.88
C THR A 340 45.45 -10.26 -18.08
N ARG A 341 44.42 -9.44 -18.46
CA ARG A 341 43.99 -8.22 -17.81
C ARG A 341 42.79 -8.40 -16.86
N ARG A 342 42.45 -9.64 -16.51
CA ARG A 342 41.30 -9.91 -15.61
C ARG A 342 41.42 -9.18 -14.27
N ALA A 343 42.63 -9.08 -13.70
CA ALA A 343 42.82 -8.35 -12.44
C ALA A 343 42.51 -6.84 -12.59
N ASP A 344 42.90 -6.22 -13.70
CA ASP A 344 42.61 -4.83 -14.02
C ASP A 344 41.10 -4.63 -14.26
N ALA A 345 40.44 -5.58 -14.93
CA ALA A 345 39.01 -5.56 -15.16
C ALA A 345 38.21 -5.66 -13.83
N LEU A 346 38.64 -6.54 -12.91
CA LEU A 346 38.02 -6.65 -11.60
C LEU A 346 38.20 -5.37 -10.75
N ALA A 347 39.36 -4.75 -10.82
CA ALA A 347 39.60 -3.44 -10.19
C ALA A 347 38.68 -2.37 -10.77
N THR A 348 38.50 -2.37 -12.12
CA THR A 348 37.58 -1.46 -12.82
C THR A 348 36.12 -1.69 -12.39
N VAL A 349 35.66 -2.94 -12.29
CA VAL A 349 34.31 -3.26 -11.75
C VAL A 349 34.13 -2.67 -10.36
N GLN A 350 35.11 -2.88 -9.47
CA GLN A 350 35.03 -2.38 -8.11
C GLN A 350 35.06 -0.84 -8.04
N MET A 351 35.84 -0.20 -8.89
CA MET A 351 35.91 1.27 -9.02
C MET A 351 34.55 1.83 -9.46
N LEU A 352 33.91 1.26 -10.48
CA LEU A 352 32.59 1.68 -10.95
C LEU A 352 31.51 1.49 -9.87
N ARG A 353 31.53 0.35 -9.17
CA ARG A 353 30.64 0.10 -8.02
C ARG A 353 30.86 1.10 -6.89
N GLY A 354 32.11 1.43 -6.59
CA GLY A 354 32.48 2.47 -5.63
C GLY A 354 32.02 3.87 -6.04
N ALA A 355 31.87 4.12 -7.33
CA ALA A 355 31.29 5.33 -7.90
C ALA A 355 29.73 5.34 -7.87
N GLY A 356 29.09 4.27 -7.39
CA GLY A 356 27.63 4.13 -7.28
C GLY A 356 26.96 3.56 -8.52
N LEU A 357 27.70 2.96 -9.46
CA LEU A 357 27.17 2.38 -10.68
C LEU A 357 26.92 0.87 -10.50
N ALA A 358 25.71 0.41 -10.82
CA ALA A 358 25.37 -1.01 -10.87
C ALA A 358 26.16 -1.68 -12.01
N THR A 359 27.18 -2.48 -11.66
CA THR A 359 28.15 -3.00 -12.62
C THR A 359 28.29 -4.52 -12.49
N ASP A 360 28.29 -5.23 -13.63
CA ASP A 360 28.50 -6.66 -13.70
C ASP A 360 29.58 -7.04 -14.74
N TYR A 361 30.00 -8.29 -14.77
CA TYR A 361 31.04 -8.82 -15.63
C TYR A 361 30.95 -10.34 -15.77
N ALA A 362 31.69 -10.94 -16.70
CA ALA A 362 31.72 -12.41 -16.86
C ALA A 362 32.59 -13.07 -15.77
N TYR A 363 32.00 -13.89 -14.91
CA TYR A 363 32.72 -14.59 -13.84
C TYR A 363 33.75 -15.61 -14.34
N VAL A 364 33.51 -16.20 -15.51
CA VAL A 364 34.44 -17.13 -16.16
C VAL A 364 34.84 -16.60 -17.52
N PRO A 365 36.03 -17.02 -18.06
CA PRO A 365 36.44 -16.62 -19.38
C PRO A 365 35.39 -16.88 -20.44
N ALA A 366 35.08 -15.86 -21.23
CA ALA A 366 34.08 -15.92 -22.29
C ALA A 366 34.51 -15.02 -23.46
N GLY A 367 34.17 -15.43 -24.68
CA GLY A 367 34.45 -14.60 -25.87
C GLY A 367 33.74 -13.23 -25.79
N VAL A 368 34.36 -12.21 -26.30
CA VAL A 368 33.88 -10.81 -26.26
C VAL A 368 32.45 -10.68 -26.75
N GLY A 369 32.07 -11.32 -27.88
CA GLY A 369 30.72 -11.29 -28.40
C GLY A 369 29.69 -11.87 -27.44
N LYS A 370 30.00 -12.96 -26.71
CA LYS A 370 29.12 -13.55 -25.70
C LYS A 370 28.98 -12.62 -24.50
N GLN A 371 30.02 -11.90 -24.10
CA GLN A 371 29.97 -10.93 -23.01
C GLN A 371 29.04 -9.74 -23.38
N PHE A 372 29.12 -9.24 -24.62
CA PHE A 372 28.19 -8.21 -25.10
C PHE A 372 26.73 -8.70 -25.14
N GLN A 373 26.48 -9.94 -25.58
CA GLN A 373 25.13 -10.53 -25.51
C GLN A 373 24.62 -10.61 -24.07
N THR A 374 25.49 -10.95 -23.11
CA THR A 374 25.13 -10.95 -21.69
C THR A 374 24.82 -9.54 -21.19
N ALA A 375 25.62 -8.53 -21.57
CA ALA A 375 25.39 -7.13 -21.25
C ALA A 375 24.00 -6.66 -21.74
N GLU A 376 23.68 -6.96 -23.00
CA GLU A 376 22.36 -6.64 -23.59
C GLU A 376 21.22 -7.36 -22.87
N ALA A 377 21.37 -8.65 -22.55
CA ALA A 377 20.37 -9.45 -21.83
C ALA A 377 20.11 -8.92 -20.41
N LEU A 378 21.16 -8.38 -19.75
CA LEU A 378 21.06 -7.73 -18.43
C LEU A 378 20.55 -6.28 -18.52
N GLY A 379 20.31 -5.77 -19.72
CA GLY A 379 19.86 -4.41 -19.96
C GLY A 379 20.92 -3.36 -19.59
N ALA A 380 22.21 -3.71 -19.65
CA ALA A 380 23.30 -2.77 -19.43
C ALA A 380 23.19 -1.59 -20.40
N ARG A 381 23.31 -0.37 -19.87
CA ARG A 381 23.35 0.82 -20.72
C ARG A 381 24.72 1.08 -21.32
N LEU A 382 25.76 0.77 -20.55
CA LEU A 382 27.15 0.97 -20.95
C LEU A 382 27.88 -0.38 -20.99
N ALA A 383 28.86 -0.49 -21.91
CA ALA A 383 29.83 -1.55 -21.88
C ALA A 383 31.24 -0.93 -21.77
N VAL A 384 32.09 -1.46 -20.88
CA VAL A 384 33.47 -1.04 -20.69
C VAL A 384 34.35 -2.21 -21.10
N THR A 385 35.09 -2.04 -22.17
CA THR A 385 36.01 -3.09 -22.69
C THR A 385 37.44 -2.87 -22.15
N ILE A 386 37.98 -3.90 -21.52
CA ILE A 386 39.36 -3.97 -21.02
C ILE A 386 40.12 -4.93 -21.90
N GLY A 387 41.12 -4.42 -22.60
CA GLY A 387 42.00 -5.15 -23.53
C GLY A 387 43.47 -4.95 -23.23
N ALA A 388 44.30 -5.31 -24.21
CA ALA A 388 45.74 -5.17 -24.11
C ALA A 388 46.23 -3.71 -24.01
N GLU A 389 45.36 -2.76 -24.42
CA GLU A 389 45.64 -1.31 -24.42
C GLU A 389 45.53 -0.68 -23.02
N PHE A 390 45.12 -1.45 -22.02
CA PHE A 390 45.00 -0.94 -20.65
C PHE A 390 46.28 -0.20 -20.21
N PRO A 391 46.20 1.04 -19.65
CA PRO A 391 45.02 1.66 -18.96
C PRO A 391 44.04 2.41 -19.88
N GLU A 392 44.20 2.43 -21.20
CA GLU A 392 43.17 2.89 -22.11
C GLU A 392 42.02 1.85 -22.14
N VAL A 393 40.77 2.32 -21.97
CA VAL A 393 39.55 1.51 -21.99
C VAL A 393 38.58 2.03 -23.03
N ARG A 394 37.71 1.16 -23.56
CA ARG A 394 36.64 1.57 -24.48
C ARG A 394 35.33 1.61 -23.76
N LEU A 395 34.73 2.78 -23.69
CA LEU A 395 33.38 3.00 -23.10
C LEU A 395 32.38 3.13 -24.26
N LYS A 396 31.40 2.24 -24.28
CA LYS A 396 30.36 2.17 -25.29
C LYS A 396 28.99 2.38 -24.71
N ASP A 397 28.20 3.32 -25.23
CA ASP A 397 26.77 3.44 -25.01
C ASP A 397 26.08 2.40 -25.91
N LEU A 398 25.44 1.39 -25.30
CA LEU A 398 24.86 0.26 -26.03
C LEU A 398 23.57 0.68 -26.77
N ALA A 399 22.84 1.67 -26.25
CA ALA A 399 21.62 2.17 -26.89
C ALA A 399 21.93 3.01 -28.13
N LYS A 400 22.88 3.94 -27.99
CA LYS A 400 23.30 4.86 -29.08
C LYS A 400 24.32 4.24 -30.03
N ARG A 401 24.92 3.09 -29.66
CA ARG A 401 26.03 2.42 -30.36
C ARG A 401 27.27 3.31 -30.53
N ALA A 402 27.41 4.35 -29.69
CA ALA A 402 28.54 5.25 -29.67
C ALA A 402 29.63 4.69 -28.75
N GLU A 403 30.89 4.74 -29.21
CA GLU A 403 32.05 4.25 -28.47
C GLU A 403 33.13 5.32 -28.41
N GLN A 404 33.82 5.43 -27.29
CA GLN A 404 34.97 6.30 -27.10
C GLN A 404 36.07 5.57 -26.34
N ALA A 405 37.34 5.86 -26.73
CA ALA A 405 38.49 5.45 -25.97
C ALA A 405 38.85 6.53 -24.95
N LEU A 406 39.20 6.12 -23.73
CA LEU A 406 39.58 7.04 -22.66
C LEU A 406 40.50 6.34 -21.64
N ASP A 407 41.25 7.14 -20.90
CA ASP A 407 42.05 6.63 -19.80
C ASP A 407 41.14 6.19 -18.64
N ILE A 408 41.51 5.12 -17.93
CA ILE A 408 40.75 4.53 -16.82
C ILE A 408 40.40 5.56 -15.72
N SER A 409 41.26 6.57 -15.52
CA SER A 409 41.02 7.61 -14.50
C SER A 409 39.81 8.51 -14.82
N ALA A 410 39.44 8.63 -16.09
CA ALA A 410 38.28 9.42 -16.53
C ALA A 410 36.96 8.57 -16.61
N LEU A 411 37.09 7.25 -16.49
CA LEU A 411 35.96 6.33 -16.78
C LEU A 411 34.71 6.58 -15.95
N ALA A 412 34.86 6.71 -14.63
CA ALA A 412 33.71 6.83 -13.72
C ALA A 412 32.89 8.10 -14.01
N GLU A 413 33.53 9.22 -14.21
CA GLU A 413 32.87 10.51 -14.51
C GLU A 413 32.24 10.49 -15.90
N SER A 414 32.93 9.92 -16.91
CA SER A 414 32.37 9.76 -18.25
C SER A 414 31.15 8.85 -18.26
N ALA A 415 31.18 7.74 -17.53
CA ALA A 415 30.06 6.83 -17.41
C ALA A 415 28.83 7.51 -16.75
N LYS A 416 29.03 8.24 -15.65
CA LYS A 416 27.97 9.02 -15.00
C LYS A 416 27.36 10.08 -15.92
N SER A 417 28.23 10.79 -16.66
CA SER A 417 27.75 11.81 -17.61
C SER A 417 26.90 11.21 -18.72
N LEU A 418 27.29 10.07 -19.29
CA LEU A 418 26.48 9.38 -20.31
C LEU A 418 25.12 8.87 -19.75
N LEU A 419 25.13 8.34 -18.52
CA LEU A 419 23.91 7.87 -17.86
C LEU A 419 22.93 9.01 -17.53
N ALA A 420 23.44 10.20 -17.21
CA ALA A 420 22.62 11.38 -16.91
C ALA A 420 21.96 12.00 -18.16
N GLN A 421 22.47 11.72 -19.36
CA GLN A 421 21.97 12.28 -20.63
C GLN A 421 20.86 11.45 -21.29
N GLY A 422 20.36 10.42 -20.69
CA GLY A 422 19.36 9.50 -21.19
C GLY A 422 18.36 9.06 -20.19
#